data_26631ec52f9396fd343892b28a74c1d5
#
_entry.id   26631ec52f9396fd343892b28a74c1d5
#
_cell.length_a   1.000
_cell.length_b   1.000
_cell.length_c   1.000
_cell.angle_alpha   90.00
_cell.angle_beta   90.00
_cell.angle_gamma   90.00
#
_symmetry.space_group_name_H-M   'P 1'
#
loop_
_entity.id
_entity.type
_entity.pdbx_description
1 polymer ?
#
loop_
_entity_poly.entity_id
_entity_poly.type
_entity_poly.pdbx_seq_one_letter_code
_entity_poly.pdbx_strand_id
1 'polypeptide(L)'
;MNTLASFTATDTLWMLVCACFVFFMQAGFTCYEAGLVQSKNVISVAIENIFNLTISIVLFSLVGFPLMFGKTIFSADSSAETAFVFLQIMFAAVSVTIFAGALSERTKLAPLLVAGAVSAALIYPLFGRWAWGSHLGGSPSWLEKLGFLDFAGASVVHMTAGFVALAGLLAVGSRSRQHTGKSNIPLAVLGVFILWFGWFGFNGGCIRPGDPALSKVFLNTCMGAAYGTLGALCSNLLLKRKGGYLISLFNGVLSGLVSITALSAYCSFWAAMIVGFIAGILADLTSV
;
A
#
# COMPACT_ATOMS: atom_id res chain seq x y z
N MET A 1 -11.06 -18.94 8.37
CA MET A 1 -11.60 -17.83 7.56
C MET A 1 -13.03 -18.15 7.16
N ASN A 2 -13.95 -17.22 7.38
CA ASN A 2 -15.33 -17.38 6.89
C ASN A 2 -15.28 -17.26 5.35
N THR A 3 -15.82 -18.24 4.66
CA THR A 3 -15.88 -18.20 3.19
C THR A 3 -16.73 -17.02 2.71
N LEU A 4 -16.39 -16.40 1.57
CA LEU A 4 -17.19 -15.31 0.98
C LEU A 4 -18.65 -15.71 0.74
N ALA A 5 -18.92 -17.02 0.61
CA ALA A 5 -20.27 -17.55 0.49
C ALA A 5 -21.19 -17.23 1.70
N SER A 6 -20.61 -16.90 2.87
CA SER A 6 -21.38 -16.51 4.07
C SER A 6 -21.50 -14.99 4.24
N PHE A 7 -21.10 -14.18 3.25
CA PHE A 7 -21.20 -12.72 3.32
C PHE A 7 -22.65 -12.27 3.12
N THR A 8 -23.07 -11.37 3.99
CA THR A 8 -24.35 -10.64 3.87
C THR A 8 -24.25 -9.48 2.87
N ALA A 9 -25.36 -8.87 2.52
CA ALA A 9 -25.38 -7.63 1.74
C ALA A 9 -24.60 -6.49 2.44
N THR A 10 -24.65 -6.43 3.78
CA THR A 10 -23.90 -5.45 4.58
C THR A 10 -22.40 -5.68 4.50
N ASP A 11 -21.94 -6.94 4.58
CA ASP A 11 -20.52 -7.28 4.43
C ASP A 11 -20.00 -6.89 3.04
N THR A 12 -20.78 -7.18 2.02
CA THR A 12 -20.48 -6.83 0.63
C THR A 12 -20.40 -5.32 0.42
N LEU A 13 -21.39 -4.57 0.92
CA LEU A 13 -21.39 -3.11 0.87
C LEU A 13 -20.18 -2.52 1.59
N TRP A 14 -19.87 -3.03 2.79
CA TRP A 14 -18.70 -2.60 3.55
C TRP A 14 -17.40 -2.79 2.76
N MET A 15 -17.21 -3.95 2.16
CA MET A 15 -16.03 -4.24 1.34
C MET A 15 -15.92 -3.29 0.14
N LEU A 16 -17.04 -3.00 -0.55
CA LEU A 16 -17.07 -2.03 -1.66
C LEU A 16 -16.70 -0.62 -1.19
N VAL A 17 -17.25 -0.15 -0.07
CA VAL A 17 -16.93 1.17 0.51
C VAL A 17 -15.44 1.22 0.86
N CYS A 18 -14.90 0.19 1.51
CA CYS A 18 -13.48 0.11 1.83
C CYS A 18 -12.61 0.11 0.56
N ALA A 19 -13.00 -0.64 -0.48
CA ALA A 19 -12.30 -0.64 -1.77
C ALA A 19 -12.30 0.74 -2.43
N CYS A 20 -13.41 1.51 -2.32
CA CYS A 20 -13.45 2.90 -2.77
C CYS A 20 -12.48 3.80 -1.98
N PHE A 21 -12.31 3.58 -0.68
CA PHE A 21 -11.31 4.31 0.10
C PHE A 21 -9.89 3.98 -0.36
N VAL A 22 -9.61 2.71 -0.68
CA VAL A 22 -8.32 2.29 -1.27
C VAL A 22 -8.12 2.90 -2.65
N PHE A 23 -9.17 2.93 -3.49
CA PHE A 23 -9.11 3.65 -4.78
C PHE A 23 -8.75 5.12 -4.58
N PHE A 24 -9.34 5.78 -3.58
CA PHE A 24 -9.07 7.19 -3.30
C PHE A 24 -7.63 7.44 -2.82
N MET A 25 -6.91 6.41 -2.32
CA MET A 25 -5.47 6.50 -2.05
C MET A 25 -4.66 6.85 -3.30
N GLN A 26 -5.14 6.58 -4.51
CA GLN A 26 -4.45 6.96 -5.74
C GLN A 26 -4.36 8.50 -5.89
N ALA A 27 -5.41 9.22 -5.46
CA ALA A 27 -5.35 10.67 -5.35
C ALA A 27 -4.35 11.11 -4.28
N GLY A 28 -4.27 10.39 -3.16
CA GLY A 28 -3.29 10.60 -2.10
C GLY A 28 -1.85 10.44 -2.61
N PHE A 29 -1.54 9.35 -3.31
CA PHE A 29 -0.23 9.14 -3.93
C PHE A 29 0.10 10.25 -4.93
N THR A 30 -0.84 10.59 -5.80
CA THR A 30 -0.64 11.68 -6.78
C THR A 30 -0.31 13.01 -6.09
N CYS A 31 -1.05 13.39 -5.04
CA CYS A 31 -0.78 14.60 -4.27
C CYS A 31 0.58 14.54 -3.55
N TYR A 32 0.89 13.39 -2.92
CA TYR A 32 2.13 13.18 -2.19
C TYR A 32 3.35 13.29 -3.12
N GLU A 33 3.34 12.55 -4.21
CA GLU A 33 4.43 12.54 -5.20
C GLU A 33 4.57 13.88 -5.90
N ALA A 34 3.46 14.46 -6.40
CA ALA A 34 3.44 15.79 -7.04
C ALA A 34 3.94 16.89 -6.10
N GLY A 35 3.68 16.72 -4.79
CA GLY A 35 4.18 17.63 -3.76
C GLY A 35 5.68 17.54 -3.51
N LEU A 36 6.31 16.40 -3.80
CA LEU A 36 7.73 16.15 -3.53
C LEU A 36 8.64 16.31 -4.76
N VAL A 37 8.12 16.13 -5.99
CA VAL A 37 8.90 16.29 -7.21
C VAL A 37 9.10 17.75 -7.59
N GLN A 38 10.01 18.01 -8.53
CA GLN A 38 10.19 19.35 -9.10
C GLN A 38 8.93 19.81 -9.84
N SER A 39 8.57 21.09 -9.74
CA SER A 39 7.35 21.65 -10.32
C SER A 39 7.17 21.35 -11.82
N LYS A 40 8.24 21.23 -12.59
CA LYS A 40 8.19 20.86 -14.02
C LYS A 40 7.76 19.42 -14.28
N ASN A 41 7.87 18.53 -13.28
CA ASN A 41 7.58 17.09 -13.39
C ASN A 41 6.21 16.73 -12.82
N VAL A 42 5.50 17.65 -12.17
CA VAL A 42 4.19 17.42 -11.51
C VAL A 42 3.17 16.80 -12.48
N ILE A 43 3.09 17.34 -13.70
CA ILE A 43 2.16 16.83 -14.72
C ILE A 43 2.55 15.42 -15.15
N SER A 44 3.84 15.14 -15.34
CA SER A 44 4.34 13.81 -15.70
C SER A 44 3.97 12.78 -14.64
N VAL A 45 4.18 13.10 -13.36
CA VAL A 45 3.83 12.21 -12.22
C VAL A 45 2.32 11.94 -12.17
N ALA A 46 1.49 12.97 -12.36
CA ALA A 46 0.04 12.77 -12.39
C ALA A 46 -0.39 11.83 -13.54
N ILE A 47 0.21 11.97 -14.72
CA ILE A 47 -0.03 11.10 -15.88
C ILE A 47 0.48 9.68 -15.58
N GLU A 48 1.67 9.52 -15.01
CA GLU A 48 2.24 8.23 -14.59
C GLU A 48 1.30 7.48 -13.65
N ASN A 49 0.72 8.15 -12.67
CA ASN A 49 -0.22 7.54 -11.72
C ASN A 49 -1.51 7.04 -12.40
N ILE A 50 -2.06 7.78 -13.36
CA ILE A 50 -3.23 7.34 -14.15
C ILE A 50 -2.89 6.09 -14.95
N PHE A 51 -1.75 6.07 -15.65
CA PHE A 51 -1.33 4.91 -16.44
C PHE A 51 -1.03 3.70 -15.55
N ASN A 52 -0.34 3.87 -14.42
CA ASN A 52 -0.05 2.80 -13.49
C ASN A 52 -1.31 2.17 -12.92
N LEU A 53 -2.29 2.99 -12.53
CA LEU A 53 -3.60 2.51 -12.09
C LEU A 53 -4.29 1.72 -13.20
N THR A 54 -4.35 2.28 -14.42
CA THR A 54 -5.02 1.63 -15.57
C THR A 54 -4.37 0.29 -15.92
N ILE A 55 -3.04 0.23 -16.02
CA ILE A 55 -2.29 -1.01 -16.30
C ILE A 55 -2.52 -2.03 -15.20
N SER A 56 -2.51 -1.60 -13.94
CA SER A 56 -2.76 -2.48 -12.79
C SER A 56 -4.15 -3.08 -12.85
N ILE A 57 -5.19 -2.28 -13.09
CA ILE A 57 -6.56 -2.77 -13.23
C ILE A 57 -6.64 -3.82 -14.33
N VAL A 58 -6.13 -3.52 -15.52
CA VAL A 58 -6.25 -4.42 -16.70
C VAL A 58 -5.45 -5.71 -16.48
N LEU A 59 -4.16 -5.59 -16.16
CA LEU A 59 -3.28 -6.76 -16.13
C LEU A 59 -3.50 -7.63 -14.88
N PHE A 60 -3.77 -7.01 -13.74
CA PHE A 60 -4.12 -7.80 -12.56
C PHE A 60 -5.45 -8.52 -12.77
N SER A 61 -6.47 -7.87 -13.34
CA SER A 61 -7.76 -8.52 -13.61
C SER A 61 -7.64 -9.72 -14.55
N LEU A 62 -6.89 -9.58 -15.62
CA LEU A 62 -6.82 -10.60 -16.68
C LEU A 62 -5.81 -11.71 -16.38
N VAL A 63 -4.69 -11.38 -15.74
CA VAL A 63 -3.56 -12.30 -15.54
C VAL A 63 -3.27 -12.50 -14.04
N GLY A 64 -3.12 -11.41 -13.29
CA GLY A 64 -2.69 -11.46 -11.91
C GLY A 64 -3.71 -12.13 -10.98
N PHE A 65 -4.98 -11.79 -11.10
CA PHE A 65 -6.02 -12.36 -10.24
C PHE A 65 -6.18 -13.89 -10.46
N PRO A 66 -6.25 -14.41 -11.69
CA PRO A 66 -6.21 -15.85 -11.93
C PRO A 66 -4.95 -16.53 -11.38
N LEU A 67 -3.78 -15.90 -11.54
CA LEU A 67 -2.54 -16.43 -11.01
C LEU A 67 -2.56 -16.49 -9.47
N MET A 68 -3.11 -15.46 -8.83
CA MET A 68 -3.14 -15.35 -7.36
C MET A 68 -4.15 -16.30 -6.71
N PHE A 69 -5.37 -16.37 -7.24
CA PHE A 69 -6.50 -17.06 -6.61
C PHE A 69 -6.98 -18.32 -7.35
N GLY A 70 -6.46 -18.60 -8.53
CA GLY A 70 -6.86 -19.78 -9.32
C GLY A 70 -8.25 -19.65 -9.98
N LYS A 71 -8.88 -18.47 -9.91
CA LYS A 71 -10.18 -18.16 -10.52
C LYS A 71 -10.06 -16.93 -11.42
N THR A 72 -10.83 -16.86 -12.50
CA THR A 72 -10.92 -15.65 -13.32
C THR A 72 -11.92 -14.66 -12.70
N ILE A 73 -11.79 -13.37 -13.01
CA ILE A 73 -12.78 -12.36 -12.58
C ILE A 73 -14.17 -12.64 -13.18
N PHE A 74 -14.22 -13.31 -14.34
CA PHE A 74 -15.45 -13.67 -15.04
C PHE A 74 -16.19 -14.85 -14.41
N SER A 75 -15.56 -15.57 -13.47
CA SER A 75 -16.15 -16.66 -12.71
C SER A 75 -16.55 -16.24 -11.29
N ALA A 76 -16.70 -14.93 -11.01
CA ALA A 76 -17.24 -14.43 -9.77
C ALA A 76 -18.76 -14.62 -9.77
N ASP A 77 -19.23 -15.58 -8.98
CA ASP A 77 -20.63 -16.05 -9.00
C ASP A 77 -21.54 -15.29 -8.00
N SER A 78 -20.94 -14.45 -7.15
CA SER A 78 -21.68 -13.70 -6.11
C SER A 78 -21.25 -12.24 -6.04
N SER A 79 -22.13 -11.40 -5.49
CA SER A 79 -21.80 -10.00 -5.19
C SER A 79 -20.60 -9.84 -4.26
N ALA A 80 -20.43 -10.77 -3.30
CA ALA A 80 -19.31 -10.77 -2.38
C ALA A 80 -17.98 -11.10 -3.09
N GLU A 81 -17.98 -12.08 -4.01
CA GLU A 81 -16.80 -12.37 -4.82
C GLU A 81 -16.43 -11.20 -5.73
N THR A 82 -17.43 -10.55 -6.35
CA THR A 82 -17.21 -9.35 -7.18
C THR A 82 -16.62 -8.20 -6.36
N ALA A 83 -17.12 -7.97 -5.15
CA ALA A 83 -16.57 -6.96 -4.23
C ALA A 83 -15.13 -7.30 -3.80
N PHE A 84 -14.84 -8.58 -3.55
CA PHE A 84 -13.50 -9.05 -3.26
C PHE A 84 -12.53 -8.83 -4.44
N VAL A 85 -12.95 -9.16 -5.67
CA VAL A 85 -12.18 -8.88 -6.90
C VAL A 85 -11.83 -7.40 -6.96
N PHE A 86 -12.81 -6.52 -6.74
CA PHE A 86 -12.59 -5.07 -6.79
C PHE A 86 -11.58 -4.61 -5.72
N LEU A 87 -11.70 -5.08 -4.48
CA LEU A 87 -10.75 -4.77 -3.41
C LEU A 87 -9.33 -5.24 -3.77
N GLN A 88 -9.17 -6.44 -4.31
CA GLN A 88 -7.87 -7.00 -4.68
C GLN A 88 -7.23 -6.25 -5.86
N ILE A 89 -8.03 -5.79 -6.83
CA ILE A 89 -7.56 -4.91 -7.90
C ILE A 89 -6.99 -3.61 -7.31
N MET A 90 -7.66 -3.02 -6.33
CA MET A 90 -7.19 -1.79 -5.68
C MET A 90 -5.89 -2.02 -4.90
N PHE A 91 -5.73 -3.16 -4.24
CA PHE A 91 -4.48 -3.53 -3.57
C PHE A 91 -3.32 -3.70 -4.54
N ALA A 92 -3.55 -4.37 -5.67
CA ALA A 92 -2.54 -4.49 -6.73
C ALA A 92 -2.14 -3.12 -7.29
N ALA A 93 -3.10 -2.22 -7.49
CA ALA A 93 -2.84 -0.86 -7.94
C ALA A 93 -1.98 -0.07 -6.95
N VAL A 94 -2.26 -0.18 -5.63
CA VAL A 94 -1.44 0.45 -4.59
C VAL A 94 -0.01 -0.09 -4.63
N SER A 95 0.18 -1.41 -4.77
CA SER A 95 1.52 -2.00 -4.87
C SER A 95 2.31 -1.43 -6.04
N VAL A 96 1.68 -1.26 -7.21
CA VAL A 96 2.34 -0.67 -8.39
C VAL A 96 2.67 0.80 -8.16
N THR A 97 1.77 1.59 -7.57
CA THR A 97 1.99 3.01 -7.33
C THR A 97 3.14 3.26 -6.36
N ILE A 98 3.31 2.44 -5.31
CA ILE A 98 4.39 2.59 -4.33
C ILE A 98 5.77 2.53 -5.00
N PHE A 99 6.04 1.52 -5.83
CA PHE A 99 7.36 1.45 -6.47
C PHE A 99 7.52 2.46 -7.60
N ALA A 100 6.44 2.82 -8.29
CA ALA A 100 6.47 3.84 -9.32
C ALA A 100 6.91 5.20 -8.76
N GLY A 101 6.39 5.59 -7.60
CA GLY A 101 6.83 6.81 -6.90
C GLY A 101 8.31 6.81 -6.54
N ALA A 102 8.88 5.66 -6.16
CA ALA A 102 10.32 5.53 -5.89
C ALA A 102 11.18 5.73 -7.15
N LEU A 103 10.67 5.37 -8.32
CA LEU A 103 11.35 5.51 -9.62
C LEU A 103 11.05 6.82 -10.33
N SER A 104 10.13 7.61 -9.80
CA SER A 104 9.77 8.94 -10.33
C SER A 104 11.00 9.85 -10.42
N GLU A 105 11.11 10.64 -11.49
CA GLU A 105 12.27 11.48 -11.84
C GLU A 105 13.59 10.71 -12.11
N ARG A 106 13.56 9.36 -12.11
CA ARG A 106 14.75 8.50 -12.34
C ARG A 106 14.68 7.75 -13.65
N THR A 107 13.47 7.46 -14.13
CA THR A 107 13.25 6.70 -15.35
C THR A 107 12.24 7.38 -16.28
N LYS A 108 12.19 6.92 -17.51
CA LYS A 108 11.18 7.35 -18.49
C LYS A 108 9.87 6.60 -18.27
N LEU A 109 8.77 7.17 -18.78
CA LEU A 109 7.44 6.58 -18.65
C LEU A 109 7.37 5.12 -19.15
N ALA A 110 7.88 4.82 -20.34
CA ALA A 110 7.73 3.48 -20.93
C ALA A 110 8.38 2.35 -20.09
N PRO A 111 9.65 2.44 -19.62
CA PRO A 111 10.19 1.44 -18.70
C PRO A 111 9.42 1.32 -17.39
N LEU A 112 8.90 2.43 -16.84
CA LEU A 112 8.07 2.42 -15.64
C LEU A 112 6.77 1.62 -15.86
N LEU A 113 6.09 1.85 -16.98
CA LEU A 113 4.87 1.14 -17.34
C LEU A 113 5.12 -0.37 -17.58
N VAL A 114 6.25 -0.75 -18.17
CA VAL A 114 6.64 -2.15 -18.31
C VAL A 114 6.87 -2.79 -16.92
N ALA A 115 7.56 -2.11 -16.02
CA ALA A 115 7.76 -2.59 -14.65
C ALA A 115 6.41 -2.73 -13.92
N GLY A 116 5.49 -1.77 -14.10
CA GLY A 116 4.12 -1.83 -13.58
C GLY A 116 3.35 -3.01 -14.10
N ALA A 117 3.43 -3.26 -15.41
CA ALA A 117 2.80 -4.40 -16.07
C ALA A 117 3.30 -5.74 -15.51
N VAL A 118 4.61 -5.91 -15.39
CA VAL A 118 5.25 -7.13 -14.84
C VAL A 118 4.89 -7.28 -13.36
N SER A 119 4.89 -6.20 -12.60
CA SER A 119 4.52 -6.27 -11.19
C SER A 119 3.06 -6.68 -11.00
N ALA A 120 2.12 -6.04 -11.70
CA ALA A 120 0.70 -6.33 -11.58
C ALA A 120 0.31 -7.73 -12.12
N ALA A 121 0.97 -8.19 -13.19
CA ALA A 121 0.66 -9.46 -13.80
C ALA A 121 1.34 -10.67 -13.13
N LEU A 122 2.55 -10.49 -12.57
CA LEU A 122 3.38 -11.61 -12.13
C LEU A 122 3.91 -11.46 -10.69
N ILE A 123 4.66 -10.39 -10.37
CA ILE A 123 5.41 -10.32 -9.11
C ILE A 123 4.47 -10.28 -7.91
N TYR A 124 3.55 -9.32 -7.90
CA TYR A 124 2.56 -9.16 -6.85
C TYR A 124 1.65 -10.40 -6.70
N PRO A 125 1.06 -10.94 -7.80
CA PRO A 125 0.21 -12.11 -7.69
C PRO A 125 0.93 -13.38 -7.23
N LEU A 126 2.21 -13.56 -7.57
CA LEU A 126 2.98 -14.73 -7.13
C LEU A 126 3.15 -14.72 -5.60
N PHE A 127 3.57 -13.60 -5.02
CA PHE A 127 3.69 -13.52 -3.57
C PHE A 127 2.32 -13.57 -2.89
N GLY A 128 1.32 -12.88 -3.46
CA GLY A 128 -0.05 -12.95 -2.98
C GLY A 128 -0.64 -14.36 -3.00
N ARG A 129 -0.33 -15.16 -4.03
CA ARG A 129 -0.69 -16.59 -4.07
C ARG A 129 -0.08 -17.36 -2.91
N TRP A 130 1.17 -17.10 -2.57
CA TRP A 130 1.84 -17.80 -1.47
C TRP A 130 1.24 -17.47 -0.09
N ALA A 131 0.78 -16.24 0.10
CA ALA A 131 0.29 -15.73 1.38
C ALA A 131 -1.24 -15.76 1.53
N TRP A 132 -1.99 -15.62 0.41
CA TRP A 132 -3.46 -15.42 0.41
C TRP A 132 -4.21 -16.31 -0.60
N GLY A 133 -3.54 -17.27 -1.21
CA GLY A 133 -4.11 -18.08 -2.29
C GLY A 133 -5.40 -18.84 -1.94
N SER A 134 -5.64 -19.10 -0.65
CA SER A 134 -6.85 -19.79 -0.19
C SER A 134 -8.07 -18.90 0.05
N HIS A 135 -7.97 -17.57 -0.06
CA HIS A 135 -9.05 -16.65 0.31
C HIS A 135 -10.36 -16.85 -0.49
N LEU A 136 -10.29 -17.40 -1.69
CA LEU A 136 -11.46 -17.79 -2.49
C LEU A 136 -11.85 -19.29 -2.36
N GLY A 137 -11.50 -19.91 -1.24
CA GLY A 137 -11.89 -21.31 -0.96
C GLY A 137 -10.94 -22.36 -1.55
N GLY A 138 -9.76 -21.97 -1.98
CA GLY A 138 -8.68 -22.89 -2.38
C GLY A 138 -8.01 -23.58 -1.20
N SER A 139 -7.15 -24.56 -1.49
CA SER A 139 -6.28 -25.16 -0.45
C SER A 139 -5.25 -24.14 0.02
N PRO A 140 -4.92 -24.13 1.34
CA PRO A 140 -3.88 -23.25 1.86
C PRO A 140 -2.57 -23.37 1.09
N SER A 141 -1.99 -22.25 0.73
CA SER A 141 -0.70 -22.17 0.06
C SER A 141 0.46 -22.48 1.03
N TRP A 142 1.68 -22.55 0.52
CA TRP A 142 2.79 -23.02 1.33
C TRP A 142 3.15 -22.08 2.50
N LEU A 143 3.04 -20.74 2.33
CA LEU A 143 3.25 -19.80 3.44
C LEU A 143 2.13 -19.88 4.47
N GLU A 144 0.87 -20.01 4.03
CA GLU A 144 -0.28 -20.20 4.92
C GLU A 144 -0.13 -21.49 5.76
N LYS A 145 0.37 -22.58 5.15
CA LYS A 145 0.68 -23.83 5.86
C LYS A 145 1.78 -23.69 6.91
N LEU A 146 2.71 -22.76 6.73
CA LEU A 146 3.74 -22.42 7.72
C LEU A 146 3.23 -21.50 8.83
N GLY A 147 1.97 -21.06 8.79
CA GLY A 147 1.41 -20.13 9.76
C GLY A 147 1.71 -18.66 9.47
N PHE A 148 2.15 -18.32 8.26
CA PHE A 148 2.36 -16.93 7.87
C PHE A 148 1.03 -16.16 7.88
N LEU A 149 1.01 -15.02 8.58
CA LEU A 149 -0.14 -14.15 8.70
C LEU A 149 0.21 -12.76 8.19
N ASP A 150 -0.51 -12.31 7.18
CA ASP A 150 -0.49 -10.93 6.71
C ASP A 150 -1.94 -10.45 6.58
N PHE A 151 -2.42 -9.74 7.60
CA PHE A 151 -3.84 -9.40 7.73
C PHE A 151 -4.37 -8.59 6.54
N ALA A 152 -3.65 -7.52 6.18
CA ALA A 152 -4.12 -6.61 5.14
C ALA A 152 -3.04 -6.25 4.10
N GLY A 153 -1.88 -6.90 4.09
CA GLY A 153 -0.92 -6.73 3.00
C GLY A 153 0.32 -5.91 3.31
N ALA A 154 0.77 -5.86 4.58
CA ALA A 154 2.08 -5.26 4.86
C ALA A 154 3.18 -5.95 4.05
N SER A 155 3.10 -7.27 3.89
CA SER A 155 4.05 -8.02 3.08
C SER A 155 3.57 -8.14 1.63
N VAL A 156 2.33 -8.57 1.41
CA VAL A 156 1.80 -8.82 0.06
C VAL A 156 1.79 -7.57 -0.79
N VAL A 157 1.39 -6.41 -0.24
CA VAL A 157 1.32 -5.15 -0.98
C VAL A 157 2.60 -4.34 -0.82
N HIS A 158 2.94 -3.99 0.44
CA HIS A 158 3.97 -2.98 0.68
C HIS A 158 5.40 -3.53 0.58
N MET A 159 5.69 -4.68 1.18
CA MET A 159 7.03 -5.27 1.09
C MET A 159 7.34 -5.70 -0.35
N THR A 160 6.39 -6.29 -1.06
CA THR A 160 6.55 -6.64 -2.48
C THR A 160 6.87 -5.38 -3.30
N ALA A 161 6.08 -4.31 -3.14
CA ALA A 161 6.35 -3.04 -3.80
C ALA A 161 7.71 -2.45 -3.42
N GLY A 162 8.10 -2.54 -2.14
CA GLY A 162 9.38 -2.08 -1.64
C GLY A 162 10.57 -2.81 -2.29
N PHE A 163 10.50 -4.13 -2.46
CA PHE A 163 11.54 -4.89 -3.15
C PHE A 163 11.59 -4.60 -4.65
N VAL A 164 10.44 -4.40 -5.30
CA VAL A 164 10.39 -3.94 -6.71
C VAL A 164 11.03 -2.56 -6.84
N ALA A 165 10.70 -1.64 -5.91
CA ALA A 165 11.32 -0.31 -5.85
C ALA A 165 12.84 -0.40 -5.67
N LEU A 166 13.32 -1.22 -4.73
CA LEU A 166 14.74 -1.42 -4.48
C LEU A 166 15.46 -1.96 -5.72
N ALA A 167 14.92 -3.00 -6.35
CA ALA A 167 15.48 -3.57 -7.58
C ALA A 167 15.53 -2.51 -8.70
N GLY A 168 14.46 -1.75 -8.86
CA GLY A 168 14.40 -0.65 -9.82
C GLY A 168 15.45 0.43 -9.53
N LEU A 169 15.59 0.85 -8.26
CA LEU A 169 16.60 1.84 -7.86
C LEU A 169 18.03 1.37 -8.10
N LEU A 170 18.32 0.10 -7.86
CA LEU A 170 19.63 -0.50 -8.15
C LEU A 170 19.91 -0.54 -9.66
N ALA A 171 18.88 -0.75 -10.47
CA ALA A 171 19.01 -0.80 -11.93
C ALA A 171 19.17 0.60 -12.57
N VAL A 172 18.41 1.60 -12.11
CA VAL A 172 18.43 2.94 -12.71
C VAL A 172 19.40 3.91 -12.05
N GLY A 173 19.83 3.63 -10.83
CA GLY A 173 20.77 4.45 -10.07
C GLY A 173 20.16 5.73 -9.48
N SER A 174 21.05 6.67 -9.10
CA SER A 174 20.68 7.94 -8.50
C SER A 174 20.05 8.91 -9.52
N ARG A 175 19.28 9.88 -9.03
CA ARG A 175 18.76 10.97 -9.87
C ARG A 175 19.90 11.70 -10.58
N SER A 176 19.75 11.96 -11.89
CA SER A 176 20.78 12.59 -12.72
C SER A 176 21.03 14.06 -12.37
N ARG A 177 20.13 14.70 -11.64
CA ARG A 177 20.26 16.11 -11.22
C ARG A 177 19.84 16.26 -9.76
N GLN A 178 20.59 17.10 -9.02
CA GLN A 178 20.16 17.51 -7.68
C GLN A 178 18.79 18.21 -7.77
N HIS A 179 17.97 17.97 -6.75
CA HIS A 179 16.66 18.59 -6.62
C HIS A 179 16.84 20.09 -6.31
N THR A 180 16.80 20.93 -7.36
CA THR A 180 16.97 22.40 -7.25
C THR A 180 15.65 23.16 -7.38
N GLY A 181 14.54 22.45 -7.61
CA GLY A 181 13.22 23.03 -7.79
C GLY A 181 12.45 23.19 -6.47
N LYS A 182 11.46 24.09 -6.47
CA LYS A 182 10.53 24.21 -5.35
C LYS A 182 9.56 23.02 -5.35
N SER A 183 9.45 22.31 -4.23
CA SER A 183 8.41 21.33 -3.95
C SER A 183 7.18 22.02 -3.34
N ASN A 184 6.02 21.39 -3.49
CA ASN A 184 4.77 21.88 -2.90
C ASN A 184 4.44 21.05 -1.63
N ILE A 185 5.09 21.41 -0.53
CA ILE A 185 4.92 20.72 0.74
C ILE A 185 3.46 20.65 1.21
N PRO A 186 2.62 21.71 1.13
CA PRO A 186 1.20 21.59 1.48
C PRO A 186 0.47 20.52 0.67
N LEU A 187 0.79 20.36 -0.62
CA LEU A 187 0.21 19.29 -1.45
C LEU A 187 0.68 17.90 -0.99
N ALA A 188 1.95 17.74 -0.65
CA ALA A 188 2.46 16.49 -0.08
C ALA A 188 1.76 16.13 1.25
N VAL A 189 1.57 17.10 2.15
CA VAL A 189 0.82 16.93 3.40
C VAL A 189 -0.61 16.47 3.13
N LEU A 190 -1.29 17.10 2.18
CA LEU A 190 -2.64 16.68 1.77
C LEU A 190 -2.63 15.22 1.29
N GLY A 191 -1.63 14.85 0.49
CA GLY A 191 -1.45 13.47 0.03
C GLY A 191 -1.31 12.48 1.20
N VAL A 192 -0.49 12.80 2.21
CA VAL A 192 -0.33 11.97 3.41
C VAL A 192 -1.65 11.79 4.16
N PHE A 193 -2.46 12.85 4.33
CA PHE A 193 -3.77 12.73 4.99
C PHE A 193 -4.76 11.88 4.18
N ILE A 194 -4.78 12.02 2.86
CA ILE A 194 -5.62 11.19 1.99
C ILE A 194 -5.19 9.71 2.08
N LEU A 195 -3.89 9.44 2.08
CA LEU A 195 -3.35 8.08 2.26
C LEU A 195 -3.74 7.52 3.62
N TRP A 196 -3.58 8.28 4.71
CA TRP A 196 -3.98 7.84 6.05
C TRP A 196 -5.49 7.53 6.12
N PHE A 197 -6.32 8.43 5.58
CA PHE A 197 -7.76 8.18 5.49
C PHE A 197 -8.08 6.90 4.73
N GLY A 198 -7.48 6.70 3.55
CA GLY A 198 -7.66 5.50 2.75
C GLY A 198 -7.22 4.23 3.46
N TRP A 199 -6.27 4.34 4.39
CA TRP A 199 -5.76 3.19 5.16
C TRP A 199 -6.80 2.59 6.11
N PHE A 200 -7.77 3.36 6.58
CA PHE A 200 -8.91 2.81 7.31
C PHE A 200 -9.72 1.85 6.43
N GLY A 201 -9.91 2.18 5.15
CA GLY A 201 -10.51 1.26 4.19
C GLY A 201 -9.58 0.10 3.83
N PHE A 202 -8.27 0.36 3.71
CA PHE A 202 -7.28 -0.67 3.40
C PHE A 202 -7.29 -1.79 4.45
N ASN A 203 -7.20 -1.46 5.72
CA ASN A 203 -7.25 -2.42 6.82
C ASN A 203 -8.70 -2.88 7.12
N GLY A 204 -9.67 -1.97 7.09
CA GLY A 204 -11.08 -2.25 7.37
C GLY A 204 -11.75 -3.15 6.34
N GLY A 205 -11.31 -3.12 5.08
CA GLY A 205 -11.82 -4.00 4.01
C GLY A 205 -11.43 -5.47 4.16
N CYS A 206 -10.46 -5.75 5.03
CA CYS A 206 -10.02 -7.12 5.34
C CYS A 206 -10.80 -7.78 6.49
N ILE A 207 -11.78 -7.08 7.07
CA ILE A 207 -12.60 -7.56 8.19
C ILE A 207 -14.07 -7.20 7.95
N ARG A 208 -14.98 -8.02 8.47
CA ARG A 208 -16.42 -7.76 8.35
C ARG A 208 -16.86 -6.60 9.25
N PRO A 209 -17.89 -5.83 8.86
CA PRO A 209 -18.39 -4.68 9.63
C PRO A 209 -18.97 -5.07 11.00
N GLY A 210 -19.50 -6.29 11.13
CA GLY A 210 -20.03 -6.84 12.39
C GLY A 210 -19.00 -7.52 13.29
N ASP A 211 -17.74 -7.60 12.86
CA ASP A 211 -16.69 -8.22 13.68
C ASP A 211 -16.27 -7.30 14.83
N PRO A 212 -16.27 -7.78 16.09
CA PRO A 212 -15.86 -6.96 17.25
C PRO A 212 -14.43 -6.37 17.12
N ALA A 213 -13.56 -7.00 16.33
CA ALA A 213 -12.20 -6.51 16.12
C ALA A 213 -12.12 -5.31 15.15
N LEU A 214 -13.19 -4.93 14.46
CA LEU A 214 -13.16 -3.81 13.51
C LEU A 214 -12.72 -2.50 14.19
N SER A 215 -13.29 -2.16 15.36
CA SER A 215 -12.89 -0.97 16.11
C SER A 215 -11.42 -1.00 16.50
N LYS A 216 -10.91 -2.18 16.85
CA LYS A 216 -9.50 -2.39 17.17
C LYS A 216 -8.61 -2.19 15.95
N VAL A 217 -9.01 -2.66 14.77
CA VAL A 217 -8.30 -2.44 13.49
C VAL A 217 -8.15 -0.94 13.23
N PHE A 218 -9.23 -0.18 13.37
CA PHE A 218 -9.21 1.28 13.17
C PHE A 218 -8.30 1.99 14.16
N LEU A 219 -8.44 1.66 15.45
CA LEU A 219 -7.63 2.29 16.49
C LEU A 219 -6.14 1.93 16.34
N ASN A 220 -5.81 0.66 16.07
CA ASN A 220 -4.43 0.23 15.84
C ASN A 220 -3.83 0.89 14.59
N THR A 221 -4.61 1.08 13.52
CA THR A 221 -4.18 1.82 12.33
C THR A 221 -3.83 3.27 12.69
N CYS A 222 -4.67 3.93 13.47
CA CYS A 222 -4.42 5.29 13.96
C CYS A 222 -3.17 5.36 14.84
N MET A 223 -3.04 4.45 15.81
CA MET A 223 -1.88 4.39 16.71
C MET A 223 -0.58 4.13 15.96
N GLY A 224 -0.59 3.18 15.00
CA GLY A 224 0.58 2.90 14.16
C GLY A 224 1.11 4.15 13.46
N ALA A 225 0.22 4.91 12.81
CA ALA A 225 0.59 6.15 12.12
C ALA A 225 1.12 7.24 13.08
N ALA A 226 0.39 7.49 14.17
CA ALA A 226 0.76 8.53 15.12
C ALA A 226 2.11 8.25 15.80
N TYR A 227 2.31 7.01 16.27
CA TYR A 227 3.57 6.63 16.91
C TYR A 227 4.70 6.46 15.89
N GLY A 228 4.42 6.09 14.65
CA GLY A 228 5.41 6.15 13.57
C GLY A 228 5.94 7.55 13.33
N THR A 229 5.03 8.54 13.34
CA THR A 229 5.40 9.96 13.26
C THR A 229 6.30 10.38 14.43
N LEU A 230 5.93 9.99 15.66
CA LEU A 230 6.72 10.30 16.84
C LEU A 230 8.10 9.63 16.80
N GLY A 231 8.18 8.37 16.38
CA GLY A 231 9.43 7.63 16.22
C GLY A 231 10.39 8.30 15.24
N ALA A 232 9.88 8.68 14.07
CA ALA A 232 10.66 9.39 13.07
C ALA A 232 11.13 10.77 13.56
N LEU A 233 10.25 11.52 14.23
CA LEU A 233 10.61 12.82 14.82
C LEU A 233 11.68 12.67 15.90
N CYS A 234 11.54 11.70 16.81
CA CYS A 234 12.53 11.44 17.86
C CYS A 234 13.90 11.09 17.25
N SER A 235 13.94 10.21 16.24
CA SER A 235 15.17 9.86 15.53
C SER A 235 15.82 11.08 14.90
N ASN A 236 15.05 11.89 14.16
CA ASN A 236 15.53 13.09 13.47
C ASN A 236 16.13 14.11 14.43
N LEU A 237 15.45 14.37 15.56
CA LEU A 237 15.91 15.32 16.60
C LEU A 237 17.17 14.81 17.30
N LEU A 238 17.23 13.54 17.68
CA LEU A 238 18.39 12.94 18.36
C LEU A 238 19.62 12.94 17.47
N LEU A 239 19.47 12.66 16.20
CA LEU A 239 20.55 12.63 15.21
C LEU A 239 20.90 14.01 14.66
N LYS A 240 20.17 15.07 15.09
CA LYS A 240 20.39 16.47 14.65
C LYS A 240 20.50 16.61 13.13
N ARG A 241 19.64 15.89 12.38
CA ARG A 241 19.68 15.91 10.92
C ARG A 241 19.29 17.29 10.38
N LYS A 242 20.15 17.88 9.57
CA LYS A 242 19.93 19.20 8.98
C LYS A 242 18.89 19.11 7.85
N GLY A 243 17.79 19.82 7.96
CA GLY A 243 16.89 20.15 6.84
C GLY A 243 15.82 19.13 6.47
N GLY A 244 15.59 18.05 7.23
CA GLY A 244 14.74 16.96 6.79
C GLY A 244 13.54 16.58 7.66
N TYR A 245 13.19 17.32 8.72
CA TYR A 245 12.14 16.89 9.66
C TYR A 245 10.76 16.66 8.99
N LEU A 246 10.42 17.41 7.95
CA LEU A 246 9.15 17.24 7.25
C LEU A 246 9.09 15.91 6.49
N ILE A 247 10.16 15.53 5.80
CA ILE A 247 10.25 14.25 5.11
C ILE A 247 10.24 13.11 6.13
N SER A 248 10.95 13.27 7.24
CA SER A 248 10.93 12.32 8.35
C SER A 248 9.50 12.11 8.91
N LEU A 249 8.72 13.20 9.06
CA LEU A 249 7.33 13.10 9.51
C LEU A 249 6.47 12.32 8.52
N PHE A 250 6.58 12.61 7.22
CA PHE A 250 5.83 11.88 6.18
C PHE A 250 6.19 10.39 6.18
N ASN A 251 7.48 10.09 6.19
CA ASN A 251 7.97 8.71 6.24
C ASN A 251 7.52 8.02 7.54
N GLY A 252 7.48 8.74 8.66
CA GLY A 252 7.01 8.24 9.94
C GLY A 252 5.54 7.83 9.90
N VAL A 253 4.65 8.70 9.36
CA VAL A 253 3.23 8.35 9.18
C VAL A 253 3.10 7.09 8.33
N LEU A 254 3.71 7.10 7.14
CA LEU A 254 3.54 6.02 6.17
C LEU A 254 4.15 4.69 6.66
N SER A 255 5.35 4.72 7.26
CA SER A 255 5.97 3.51 7.81
C SER A 255 5.19 2.93 8.98
N GLY A 256 4.61 3.79 9.84
CA GLY A 256 3.72 3.38 10.92
C GLY A 256 2.47 2.69 10.39
N LEU A 257 1.84 3.24 9.33
CA LEU A 257 0.69 2.63 8.67
C LEU A 257 1.04 1.29 8.03
N VAL A 258 2.16 1.22 7.30
CA VAL A 258 2.64 -0.02 6.67
C VAL A 258 2.89 -1.10 7.71
N SER A 259 3.63 -0.78 8.79
CA SER A 259 4.05 -1.75 9.79
C SER A 259 2.87 -2.38 10.55
N ILE A 260 1.80 -1.60 10.79
CA ILE A 260 0.63 -2.10 11.51
C ILE A 260 -0.32 -2.91 10.63
N THR A 261 -0.22 -2.79 9.31
CA THR A 261 -1.15 -3.38 8.34
C THR A 261 -1.25 -4.91 8.46
N ALA A 262 -0.13 -5.61 8.72
CA ALA A 262 -0.17 -7.07 8.93
C ALA A 262 -0.78 -7.50 10.27
N LEU A 263 -0.81 -6.61 11.27
CA LEU A 263 -1.07 -6.95 12.67
C LEU A 263 -2.30 -6.26 13.25
N SER A 264 -2.93 -5.34 12.54
CA SER A 264 -3.94 -4.42 13.09
C SER A 264 -5.12 -5.13 13.78
N ALA A 265 -5.51 -6.32 13.31
CA ALA A 265 -6.55 -7.12 13.96
C ALA A 265 -6.05 -7.92 15.17
N TYR A 266 -4.78 -8.29 15.21
CA TYR A 266 -4.25 -9.29 16.14
C TYR A 266 -3.51 -8.67 17.34
N CYS A 267 -2.76 -7.60 17.14
CA CYS A 267 -1.92 -7.02 18.19
C CYS A 267 -2.73 -6.18 19.20
N SER A 268 -2.18 -6.01 20.41
CA SER A 268 -2.72 -5.06 21.39
C SER A 268 -2.43 -3.62 20.99
N PHE A 269 -3.12 -2.66 21.60
CA PHE A 269 -2.87 -1.22 21.36
C PHE A 269 -1.44 -0.83 21.69
N TRP A 270 -0.86 -1.36 22.78
CA TRP A 270 0.53 -1.14 23.15
C TRP A 270 1.50 -1.66 22.10
N ALA A 271 1.24 -2.84 21.55
CA ALA A 271 2.06 -3.40 20.50
C ALA A 271 1.98 -2.53 19.22
N ALA A 272 0.79 -2.01 18.87
CA ALA A 272 0.62 -1.11 17.74
C ALA A 272 1.44 0.18 17.88
N MET A 273 1.45 0.76 19.08
CA MET A 273 2.27 1.94 19.41
C MET A 273 3.77 1.65 19.26
N ILE A 274 4.24 0.54 19.83
CA ILE A 274 5.67 0.16 19.80
C ILE A 274 6.11 -0.14 18.37
N VAL A 275 5.33 -0.92 17.64
CA VAL A 275 5.65 -1.29 16.24
C VAL A 275 5.68 -0.04 15.36
N GLY A 276 4.68 0.84 15.49
CA GLY A 276 4.67 2.11 14.77
C GLY A 276 5.89 2.97 15.09
N PHE A 277 6.22 3.13 16.38
CA PHE A 277 7.35 3.94 16.82
C PHE A 277 8.69 3.43 16.27
N ILE A 278 8.93 2.11 16.33
CA ILE A 278 10.13 1.50 15.77
C ILE A 278 10.18 1.67 14.25
N ALA A 279 9.05 1.47 13.57
CA ALA A 279 8.97 1.66 12.12
C ALA A 279 9.31 3.10 11.71
N GLY A 280 8.84 4.10 12.47
CA GLY A 280 9.18 5.50 12.25
C GLY A 280 10.67 5.79 12.40
N ILE A 281 11.32 5.24 13.45
CA ILE A 281 12.77 5.34 13.63
C ILE A 281 13.50 4.74 12.42
N LEU A 282 13.14 3.53 12.02
CA LEU A 282 13.80 2.84 10.90
C LEU A 282 13.62 3.61 9.59
N ALA A 283 12.43 4.16 9.32
CA ALA A 283 12.17 4.96 8.13
C ALA A 283 13.02 6.25 8.12
N ASP A 284 13.17 6.92 9.25
CA ASP A 284 14.05 8.10 9.35
C ASP A 284 15.52 7.72 9.14
N LEU A 285 16.00 6.63 9.76
CA LEU A 285 17.38 6.17 9.61
C LEU A 285 17.75 5.82 8.17
N THR A 286 16.81 5.32 7.38
CA THR A 286 17.02 4.89 5.99
C THR A 286 16.75 5.99 4.96
N SER A 287 16.24 7.15 5.37
CA SER A 287 15.87 8.28 4.50
C SER A 287 17.01 9.24 4.18
N VAL A 288 18.28 8.81 4.24
CA VAL A 288 19.49 9.63 4.05
C VAL A 288 19.82 9.84 2.58
#